data_e8458980494124238893efbbedb1dd8c
#
_entry.id   e8458980494124238893efbbedb1dd8c
#
_cell.length_a   1.000
_cell.length_b   1.000
_cell.length_c   1.000
_cell.angle_alpha   90.00
_cell.angle_beta   90.00
_cell.angle_gamma   90.00
#
_symmetry.space_group_name_H-M   'P 1'
#
loop_
_entity.id
_entity.type
_entity.pdbx_description
1 polymer ?
#
loop_
_entity_poly.entity_id
_entity_poly.type
_entity_poly.pdbx_seq_one_letter_code
_entity_poly.pdbx_strand_id
1 'polypeptide(L)'
;MFKKIPFCLLFIVNCLFASAQSYKKLHFKSIVVDTHNDLLSTAIEKGFNIDQDLSGKTHSDLDRFKKGGVDVQLFSVWCDGLKEQPYAWANRQMDTLDAVATRNPDKIIKVGNTEELLQTVKEKKIAAMFGVEGGHMIENNLDNLNNFYNRGVRYMTLTWNNSTEWATSALDETTKADSLKHKGLTDFGKQVVKRMNELGMLVDLSHVGEQTFWDAINTTTKPVLVSHSCVYSLCPHRRNLKDDQIKAVGKNGGVIHLNFYSGFLDSSFERRTAVFNNNHKAERDSLLKQNPEPYFADMFLFTKYPEEVKALRPPLSLLIDHLDYIVKLIGVDHVGLGSDYDGVNSLPQQLDDVTAMPLITKELLKRGYSKNDIRKILGKNFLRIFEANRPK
;
A
#
# COMPACT_ATOMS: atom_id res chain seq x y z
N MET A 1 -39.54 29.32 35.83
CA MET A 1 -39.10 29.88 34.53
C MET A 1 -38.28 28.83 33.82
N PHE A 2 -38.94 27.93 33.10
CA PHE A 2 -38.28 26.84 32.35
C PHE A 2 -37.78 27.36 31.00
N LYS A 3 -36.43 27.45 30.82
CA LYS A 3 -35.86 27.80 29.53
C LYS A 3 -36.10 26.67 28.52
N LYS A 4 -36.87 26.97 27.47
CA LYS A 4 -37.05 26.07 26.30
C LYS A 4 -35.73 25.90 25.62
N ILE A 5 -35.15 24.70 25.67
CA ILE A 5 -34.02 24.29 24.83
C ILE A 5 -34.52 24.27 23.39
N PRO A 6 -33.88 24.95 22.44
CA PRO A 6 -34.39 25.02 21.07
C PRO A 6 -34.32 23.64 20.41
N PHE A 7 -35.45 23.20 19.86
CA PHE A 7 -35.70 21.92 19.17
C PHE A 7 -34.72 21.65 18.02
N CYS A 8 -34.10 22.69 17.46
CA CYS A 8 -33.06 22.59 16.43
C CYS A 8 -31.75 21.93 16.89
N LEU A 9 -31.32 22.09 18.16
CA LEU A 9 -30.08 21.46 18.65
C LEU A 9 -30.21 19.95 18.76
N LEU A 10 -31.39 19.45 19.16
CA LEU A 10 -31.65 18.00 19.24
C LEU A 10 -31.67 17.32 17.87
N PHE A 11 -32.11 18.03 16.81
CA PHE A 11 -32.17 17.50 15.45
C PHE A 11 -30.77 17.38 14.83
N ILE A 12 -29.89 18.36 15.06
CA ILE A 12 -28.50 18.36 14.56
C ILE A 12 -27.70 17.26 15.24
N VAL A 13 -27.84 17.07 16.55
CA VAL A 13 -27.16 16.01 17.30
C VAL A 13 -27.60 14.62 16.83
N ASN A 14 -28.90 14.39 16.63
CA ASN A 14 -29.40 13.10 16.09
C ASN A 14 -28.93 12.83 14.66
N CYS A 15 -28.84 13.82 13.79
CA CYS A 15 -28.31 13.66 12.43
C CYS A 15 -26.82 13.31 12.43
N LEU A 16 -26.03 13.90 13.32
CA LEU A 16 -24.61 13.58 13.47
C LEU A 16 -24.38 12.17 14.01
N PHE A 17 -25.15 11.72 15.00
CA PHE A 17 -25.09 10.34 15.51
C PHE A 17 -25.57 9.31 14.47
N ALA A 18 -26.61 9.59 13.72
CA ALA A 18 -27.10 8.72 12.66
C ALA A 18 -26.07 8.58 11.52
N SER A 19 -25.40 9.66 11.14
CA SER A 19 -24.34 9.63 10.13
C SER A 19 -23.08 8.90 10.62
N ALA A 20 -22.70 9.09 11.89
CA ALA A 20 -21.55 8.42 12.50
C ALA A 20 -21.74 6.90 12.60
N GLN A 21 -22.93 6.43 12.94
CA GLN A 21 -23.27 5.01 12.91
C GLN A 21 -23.34 4.43 11.49
N SER A 22 -23.72 5.24 10.50
CA SER A 22 -23.91 4.80 9.12
C SER A 22 -22.59 4.40 8.43
N TYR A 23 -21.51 5.21 8.53
CA TYR A 23 -20.25 4.90 7.84
C TYR A 23 -19.53 3.70 8.47
N LYS A 24 -19.49 3.59 9.81
CA LYS A 24 -18.93 2.43 10.51
C LYS A 24 -19.64 1.15 10.12
N LYS A 25 -20.99 1.17 10.14
CA LYS A 25 -21.79 0.01 9.73
C LYS A 25 -21.52 -0.40 8.28
N LEU A 26 -21.34 0.56 7.37
CA LEU A 26 -20.97 0.27 5.98
C LEU A 26 -19.57 -0.32 5.90
N HIS A 27 -18.59 0.29 6.57
CA HIS A 27 -17.20 -0.15 6.58
C HIS A 27 -17.08 -1.60 7.05
N PHE A 28 -17.53 -1.90 8.27
CA PHE A 28 -17.45 -3.24 8.87
C PHE A 28 -18.38 -4.30 8.24
N LYS A 29 -19.23 -3.92 7.29
CA LYS A 29 -20.03 -4.83 6.44
C LYS A 29 -19.48 -4.98 5.04
N SER A 30 -18.43 -4.26 4.70
CA SER A 30 -17.70 -4.37 3.44
C SER A 30 -16.50 -5.30 3.64
N ILE A 31 -16.02 -5.92 2.59
CA ILE A 31 -14.69 -6.54 2.60
C ILE A 31 -13.69 -5.41 2.38
N VAL A 32 -12.77 -5.23 3.32
CA VAL A 32 -11.71 -4.21 3.26
C VAL A 32 -10.39 -4.89 2.95
N VAL A 33 -9.77 -4.50 1.85
CA VAL A 33 -8.48 -5.00 1.37
C VAL A 33 -7.46 -3.88 1.46
N ASP A 34 -6.34 -4.16 2.09
CA ASP A 34 -5.14 -3.34 2.01
C ASP A 34 -4.05 -4.13 1.25
N THR A 35 -3.61 -3.59 0.13
CA THR A 35 -2.72 -4.32 -0.78
C THR A 35 -1.24 -4.17 -0.46
N HIS A 36 -0.87 -3.29 0.50
CA HIS A 36 0.54 -3.09 0.85
C HIS A 36 0.72 -2.60 2.28
N ASN A 37 1.56 -3.33 3.04
CA ASN A 37 1.89 -3.01 4.42
C ASN A 37 3.21 -3.68 4.82
N ASP A 38 4.15 -2.92 5.36
CA ASP A 38 5.53 -3.34 5.66
C ASP A 38 5.76 -3.82 7.09
N LEU A 39 4.69 -4.21 7.77
CA LEU A 39 4.77 -4.68 9.15
C LEU A 39 5.77 -5.84 9.33
N LEU A 40 5.93 -6.72 8.32
CA LEU A 40 6.84 -7.87 8.44
C LEU A 40 8.31 -7.45 8.48
N SER A 41 8.74 -6.58 7.58
CA SER A 41 10.11 -6.08 7.53
C SER A 41 10.42 -5.27 8.80
N THR A 42 9.53 -4.34 9.16
CA THR A 42 9.64 -3.54 10.39
C THR A 42 9.68 -4.41 11.65
N ALA A 43 8.86 -5.45 11.74
CA ALA A 43 8.85 -6.34 12.90
C ALA A 43 10.17 -7.12 13.04
N ILE A 44 10.71 -7.64 11.94
CA ILE A 44 11.99 -8.38 11.96
C ILE A 44 13.15 -7.46 12.31
N GLU A 45 13.23 -6.27 11.69
CA GLU A 45 14.31 -5.32 11.92
C GLU A 45 14.34 -4.79 13.36
N LYS A 46 13.17 -4.59 13.96
CA LYS A 46 13.02 -4.07 15.33
C LYS A 46 12.84 -5.17 16.40
N GLY A 47 12.78 -6.44 15.99
CA GLY A 47 12.59 -7.56 16.92
C GLY A 47 11.18 -7.60 17.55
N PHE A 48 10.15 -7.16 16.84
CA PHE A 48 8.77 -7.15 17.33
C PHE A 48 8.02 -8.42 16.94
N ASN A 49 7.06 -8.83 17.78
CA ASN A 49 6.08 -9.85 17.46
C ASN A 49 4.76 -9.17 17.07
N ILE A 50 4.29 -9.38 15.83
CA ILE A 50 3.11 -8.71 15.27
C ILE A 50 1.77 -9.15 15.90
N ASP A 51 1.78 -10.20 16.69
CA ASP A 51 0.65 -10.70 17.50
C ASP A 51 0.61 -10.10 18.92
N GLN A 52 1.47 -9.14 19.21
CA GLN A 52 1.45 -8.33 20.43
C GLN A 52 0.88 -6.93 20.16
N ASP A 53 0.52 -6.21 21.22
CA ASP A 53 0.16 -4.79 21.10
C ASP A 53 1.40 -3.97 20.75
N LEU A 54 1.41 -3.42 19.54
CA LEU A 54 2.47 -2.56 19.02
C LEU A 54 2.04 -1.10 18.91
N SER A 55 1.01 -0.67 19.63
CA SER A 55 0.53 0.72 19.66
C SER A 55 1.67 1.69 19.97
N GLY A 56 1.81 2.74 19.16
CA GLY A 56 2.90 3.71 19.26
C GLY A 56 4.29 3.23 18.80
N LYS A 57 4.41 2.00 18.30
CA LYS A 57 5.66 1.41 17.77
C LYS A 57 5.59 1.14 16.26
N THR A 58 4.40 0.77 15.78
CA THR A 58 4.09 0.45 14.38
C THR A 58 2.74 1.05 14.02
N HIS A 59 2.44 1.16 12.72
CA HIS A 59 1.11 1.59 12.26
C HIS A 59 0.07 0.46 12.37
N SER A 60 0.51 -0.78 12.47
CA SER A 60 -0.38 -1.95 12.51
C SER A 60 0.12 -3.04 13.46
N ASP A 61 -0.77 -3.88 13.89
CA ASP A 61 -0.57 -5.19 14.53
C ASP A 61 -1.82 -6.03 14.32
N LEU A 62 -1.76 -7.30 14.71
CA LEU A 62 -2.82 -8.26 14.43
C LEU A 62 -4.19 -7.85 14.99
N ASP A 63 -4.25 -7.28 16.20
CA ASP A 63 -5.51 -6.84 16.81
C ASP A 63 -5.99 -5.50 16.25
N ARG A 64 -5.07 -4.60 15.87
CA ARG A 64 -5.42 -3.31 15.26
C ARG A 64 -5.95 -3.45 13.83
N PHE A 65 -5.50 -4.44 13.02
CA PHE A 65 -6.14 -4.75 11.75
C PHE A 65 -7.64 -5.00 11.92
N LYS A 66 -8.02 -5.82 12.90
CA LYS A 66 -9.43 -6.10 13.20
C LYS A 66 -10.18 -4.85 13.68
N LYS A 67 -9.57 -4.02 14.52
CA LYS A 67 -10.15 -2.74 14.96
C LYS A 67 -10.36 -1.78 13.80
N GLY A 68 -9.45 -1.76 12.83
CA GLY A 68 -9.56 -1.00 11.58
C GLY A 68 -10.52 -1.57 10.57
N GLY A 69 -11.00 -2.81 10.78
CA GLY A 69 -11.91 -3.50 9.86
C GLY A 69 -11.24 -4.00 8.59
N VAL A 70 -9.91 -4.19 8.61
CA VAL A 70 -9.18 -4.83 7.50
C VAL A 70 -9.45 -6.33 7.54
N ASP A 71 -10.06 -6.84 6.47
CA ASP A 71 -10.39 -8.26 6.32
C ASP A 71 -9.31 -9.01 5.52
N VAL A 72 -8.64 -8.32 4.61
CA VAL A 72 -7.61 -8.89 3.73
C VAL A 72 -6.39 -8.00 3.77
N GLN A 73 -5.26 -8.57 4.19
CA GLN A 73 -3.98 -7.87 4.19
C GLN A 73 -2.98 -8.59 3.29
N LEU A 74 -2.43 -7.85 2.32
CA LEU A 74 -1.26 -8.29 1.59
C LEU A 74 -0.04 -7.70 2.32
N PHE A 75 0.70 -8.59 2.97
CA PHE A 75 1.92 -8.22 3.69
C PHE A 75 3.07 -8.08 2.70
N SER A 76 3.72 -6.92 2.71
CA SER A 76 4.93 -6.70 1.94
C SER A 76 6.05 -7.60 2.46
N VAL A 77 6.76 -8.21 1.52
CA VAL A 77 8.02 -8.91 1.73
C VAL A 77 9.07 -8.08 1.01
N TRP A 78 9.85 -7.34 1.79
CA TRP A 78 10.73 -6.30 1.28
C TRP A 78 12.15 -6.40 1.83
N CYS A 79 13.10 -5.96 1.04
CA CYS A 79 14.42 -5.52 1.48
C CYS A 79 14.97 -4.46 0.51
N ASP A 80 15.95 -3.67 0.99
CA ASP A 80 16.64 -2.74 0.10
C ASP A 80 17.44 -3.47 -0.99
N GLY A 81 17.78 -2.73 -2.06
CA GLY A 81 18.45 -3.29 -3.23
C GLY A 81 19.91 -3.70 -3.03
N LEU A 82 20.50 -3.41 -1.86
CA LEU A 82 21.88 -3.78 -1.50
C LEU A 82 21.92 -4.99 -0.55
N LYS A 83 20.74 -5.51 -0.17
CA LYS A 83 20.63 -6.66 0.72
C LYS A 83 21.32 -7.88 0.15
N GLU A 84 22.26 -8.44 0.88
CA GLU A 84 22.86 -9.73 0.54
C GLU A 84 21.85 -10.86 0.71
N GLN A 85 21.83 -11.82 -0.22
CA GLN A 85 20.94 -12.96 -0.24
C GLN A 85 19.44 -12.55 -0.11
N PRO A 86 18.94 -11.67 -0.98
CA PRO A 86 17.58 -11.12 -0.87
C PRO A 86 16.50 -12.20 -0.97
N TYR A 87 16.73 -13.28 -1.68
CA TYR A 87 15.82 -14.44 -1.72
C TYR A 87 15.70 -15.13 -0.35
N ALA A 88 16.81 -15.38 0.32
CA ALA A 88 16.80 -15.97 1.66
C ALA A 88 16.14 -15.04 2.68
N TRP A 89 16.37 -13.73 2.57
CA TRP A 89 15.72 -12.72 3.40
C TRP A 89 14.20 -12.68 3.20
N ALA A 90 13.74 -12.75 1.96
CA ALA A 90 12.31 -12.84 1.65
C ALA A 90 11.66 -14.08 2.29
N ASN A 91 12.30 -15.25 2.17
CA ASN A 91 11.81 -16.46 2.80
C ASN A 91 11.72 -16.35 4.33
N ARG A 92 12.69 -15.69 4.99
CA ARG A 92 12.65 -15.44 6.43
C ARG A 92 11.47 -14.56 6.86
N GLN A 93 11.10 -13.56 6.05
CA GLN A 93 9.91 -12.75 6.33
C GLN A 93 8.63 -13.59 6.20
N MET A 94 8.55 -14.44 5.18
CA MET A 94 7.42 -15.36 5.00
C MET A 94 7.32 -16.35 6.17
N ASP A 95 8.45 -16.90 6.67
CA ASP A 95 8.48 -17.78 7.85
C ASP A 95 7.92 -17.09 9.09
N THR A 96 8.16 -15.78 9.23
CA THR A 96 7.64 -14.99 10.35
C THR A 96 6.11 -14.94 10.33
N LEU A 97 5.49 -14.66 9.20
CA LEU A 97 4.03 -14.67 9.10
C LEU A 97 3.44 -16.08 9.23
N ASP A 98 4.10 -17.09 8.67
CA ASP A 98 3.69 -18.50 8.80
C ASP A 98 3.65 -18.92 10.28
N ALA A 99 4.67 -18.52 11.07
CA ALA A 99 4.70 -18.77 12.50
C ALA A 99 3.60 -18.02 13.26
N VAL A 100 3.32 -16.76 12.88
CA VAL A 100 2.22 -15.98 13.48
C VAL A 100 0.86 -16.59 13.17
N ALA A 101 0.61 -16.98 11.91
CA ALA A 101 -0.65 -17.61 11.52
C ALA A 101 -0.86 -18.97 12.24
N THR A 102 0.22 -19.73 12.42
CA THR A 102 0.18 -21.00 13.16
C THR A 102 -0.18 -20.80 14.64
N ARG A 103 0.32 -19.73 15.28
CA ARG A 103 0.03 -19.42 16.69
C ARG A 103 -1.35 -18.80 16.89
N ASN A 104 -1.91 -18.14 15.86
CA ASN A 104 -3.15 -17.36 15.95
C ASN A 104 -4.20 -17.80 14.91
N PRO A 105 -4.56 -19.10 14.81
CA PRO A 105 -5.45 -19.61 13.76
C PRO A 105 -6.89 -19.10 13.89
N ASP A 106 -7.24 -18.52 15.03
CA ASP A 106 -8.50 -17.85 15.31
C ASP A 106 -8.55 -16.40 14.82
N LYS A 107 -7.39 -15.79 14.52
CA LYS A 107 -7.29 -14.38 14.10
C LYS A 107 -6.90 -14.19 12.64
N ILE A 108 -6.01 -15.03 12.10
CA ILE A 108 -5.40 -14.86 10.79
C ILE A 108 -5.20 -16.21 10.09
N ILE A 109 -5.49 -16.24 8.80
CA ILE A 109 -5.29 -17.42 7.94
C ILE A 109 -4.59 -16.97 6.65
N LYS A 110 -3.54 -17.67 6.27
CA LYS A 110 -2.91 -17.47 4.96
C LYS A 110 -3.79 -18.11 3.88
N VAL A 111 -4.09 -17.34 2.82
CA VAL A 111 -5.01 -17.75 1.74
C VAL A 111 -4.32 -17.68 0.39
N GLY A 112 -4.71 -18.57 -0.52
CA GLY A 112 -4.12 -18.69 -1.84
C GLY A 112 -5.05 -18.39 -3.01
N ASN A 113 -6.36 -18.32 -2.78
CA ASN A 113 -7.38 -18.11 -3.79
C ASN A 113 -8.60 -17.38 -3.23
N THR A 114 -9.52 -16.99 -4.11
CA THR A 114 -10.71 -16.21 -3.76
C THR A 114 -11.67 -16.96 -2.83
N GLU A 115 -11.82 -18.28 -3.01
CA GLU A 115 -12.70 -19.11 -2.20
C GLU A 115 -12.22 -19.16 -0.74
N GLU A 116 -10.93 -19.45 -0.54
CA GLU A 116 -10.30 -19.44 0.80
C GLU A 116 -10.39 -18.06 1.46
N LEU A 117 -10.14 -16.99 0.68
CA LEU A 117 -10.25 -15.61 1.14
C LEU A 117 -11.67 -15.31 1.65
N LEU A 118 -12.69 -15.59 0.83
CA LEU A 118 -14.08 -15.32 1.19
C LEU A 118 -14.54 -16.14 2.39
N GLN A 119 -14.10 -17.41 2.51
CA GLN A 119 -14.40 -18.24 3.66
C GLN A 119 -13.74 -17.68 4.93
N THR A 120 -12.46 -17.26 4.86
CA THR A 120 -11.72 -16.68 5.98
C THR A 120 -12.38 -15.39 6.48
N VAL A 121 -12.79 -14.50 5.55
CA VAL A 121 -13.52 -13.26 5.90
C VAL A 121 -14.88 -13.57 6.52
N LYS A 122 -15.59 -14.57 6.03
CA LYS A 122 -16.88 -15.01 6.62
C LYS A 122 -16.69 -15.48 8.07
N GLU A 123 -15.55 -16.09 8.38
CA GLU A 123 -15.14 -16.50 9.74
C GLU A 123 -14.67 -15.33 10.61
N LYS A 124 -14.65 -14.10 10.06
CA LYS A 124 -14.17 -12.86 10.72
C LYS A 124 -12.69 -12.93 11.13
N LYS A 125 -11.89 -13.63 10.35
CA LYS A 125 -10.45 -13.71 10.46
C LYS A 125 -9.81 -12.88 9.34
N ILE A 126 -8.56 -12.48 9.53
CA ILE A 126 -7.77 -11.78 8.52
C ILE A 126 -7.30 -12.79 7.49
N ALA A 127 -7.66 -12.56 6.22
CA ALA A 127 -7.11 -13.31 5.10
C ALA A 127 -5.76 -12.69 4.72
N ALA A 128 -4.67 -13.42 4.95
CA ALA A 128 -3.31 -12.96 4.72
C ALA A 128 -2.73 -13.51 3.42
N MET A 129 -2.07 -12.65 2.66
CA MET A 129 -1.28 -13.01 1.49
C MET A 129 0.06 -12.27 1.53
N PHE A 130 1.01 -12.69 0.71
CA PHE A 130 2.26 -11.98 0.51
C PHE A 130 2.26 -11.19 -0.79
N GLY A 131 2.89 -10.01 -0.76
CA GLY A 131 3.35 -9.28 -1.91
C GLY A 131 4.86 -9.10 -1.83
N VAL A 132 5.60 -9.56 -2.83
CA VAL A 132 7.05 -9.33 -2.88
C VAL A 132 7.32 -7.98 -3.51
N GLU A 133 7.98 -7.08 -2.77
CA GLU A 133 8.29 -5.74 -3.22
C GLU A 133 9.74 -5.65 -3.73
N GLY A 134 9.88 -5.93 -4.99
CA GLY A 134 11.15 -5.85 -5.71
C GLY A 134 11.60 -7.17 -6.32
N GLY A 135 11.62 -7.20 -7.65
CA GLY A 135 12.03 -8.38 -8.42
C GLY A 135 13.48 -8.81 -8.24
N HIS A 136 14.34 -7.99 -7.59
CA HIS A 136 15.69 -8.40 -7.20
C HIS A 136 15.68 -9.62 -6.25
N MET A 137 14.59 -9.82 -5.50
CA MET A 137 14.48 -10.94 -4.57
C MET A 137 14.33 -12.31 -5.24
N ILE A 138 14.03 -12.38 -6.55
CA ILE A 138 14.10 -13.66 -7.26
C ILE A 138 15.53 -14.03 -7.70
N GLU A 139 16.53 -13.17 -7.51
CA GLU A 139 17.94 -13.40 -7.87
C GLU A 139 18.09 -13.89 -9.33
N ASN A 140 17.33 -13.28 -10.26
CA ASN A 140 17.29 -13.61 -11.69
C ASN A 140 16.94 -15.09 -11.98
N ASN A 141 16.19 -15.74 -11.10
CA ASN A 141 15.84 -17.17 -11.20
C ASN A 141 14.31 -17.37 -11.15
N LEU A 142 13.74 -17.97 -12.21
CA LEU A 142 12.32 -18.27 -12.29
C LEU A 142 11.89 -19.38 -11.29
N ASP A 143 12.78 -20.24 -10.85
CA ASP A 143 12.46 -21.23 -9.81
C ASP A 143 12.23 -20.56 -8.46
N ASN A 144 12.95 -19.46 -8.16
CA ASN A 144 12.69 -18.64 -6.99
C ASN A 144 11.31 -17.96 -7.07
N LEU A 145 10.91 -17.49 -8.26
CA LEU A 145 9.57 -16.96 -8.49
C LEU A 145 8.50 -18.04 -8.28
N ASN A 146 8.71 -19.26 -8.81
CA ASN A 146 7.83 -20.41 -8.60
C ASN A 146 7.70 -20.74 -7.10
N ASN A 147 8.82 -20.73 -6.39
CA ASN A 147 8.84 -20.98 -4.94
C ASN A 147 8.05 -19.90 -4.18
N PHE A 148 8.22 -18.62 -4.50
CA PHE A 148 7.44 -17.54 -3.91
C PHE A 148 5.94 -17.77 -4.08
N TYR A 149 5.48 -18.13 -5.29
CA TYR A 149 4.07 -18.44 -5.51
C TYR A 149 3.58 -19.59 -4.63
N ASN A 150 4.36 -20.66 -4.55
CA ASN A 150 4.03 -21.84 -3.73
C ASN A 150 3.99 -21.50 -2.22
N ARG A 151 4.77 -20.49 -1.78
CA ARG A 151 4.75 -19.99 -0.42
C ARG A 151 3.59 -19.05 -0.11
N GLY A 152 2.80 -18.65 -1.10
CA GLY A 152 1.63 -17.80 -0.92
C GLY A 152 1.80 -16.36 -1.38
N VAL A 153 2.86 -16.03 -2.12
CA VAL A 153 2.99 -14.73 -2.80
C VAL A 153 1.92 -14.63 -3.88
N ARG A 154 1.18 -13.53 -3.90
CA ARG A 154 0.10 -13.30 -4.86
C ARG A 154 0.30 -12.08 -5.74
N TYR A 155 1.28 -11.22 -5.42
CA TYR A 155 1.83 -10.28 -6.37
C TYR A 155 3.36 -10.15 -6.22
N MET A 156 4.03 -9.70 -7.25
CA MET A 156 5.41 -9.23 -7.17
C MET A 156 5.54 -7.90 -7.93
N THR A 157 6.11 -6.90 -7.26
CA THR A 157 6.52 -5.64 -7.86
C THR A 157 7.81 -5.88 -8.64
N LEU A 158 7.85 -5.50 -9.93
CA LEU A 158 8.97 -5.86 -10.82
C LEU A 158 10.29 -5.22 -10.40
N THR A 159 10.24 -4.05 -9.74
CA THR A 159 11.38 -3.37 -9.13
C THR A 159 10.97 -2.77 -7.79
N TRP A 160 11.93 -2.51 -6.91
CA TRP A 160 11.79 -1.50 -5.86
C TRP A 160 12.40 -0.17 -6.35
N ASN A 161 13.04 0.61 -5.48
CA ASN A 161 13.76 1.83 -5.89
C ASN A 161 15.02 1.51 -6.72
N ASN A 162 15.59 0.32 -6.57
CA ASN A 162 16.68 -0.18 -7.42
C ASN A 162 16.13 -0.88 -8.65
N SER A 163 16.78 -0.68 -9.78
CA SER A 163 16.60 -1.52 -10.97
C SER A 163 17.11 -2.93 -10.73
N THR A 164 16.54 -3.90 -11.42
CA THR A 164 17.07 -5.25 -11.55
C THR A 164 17.90 -5.36 -12.85
N GLU A 165 18.53 -6.51 -13.08
CA GLU A 165 19.20 -6.77 -14.37
C GLU A 165 18.21 -6.86 -15.55
N TRP A 166 16.90 -6.90 -15.28
CA TRP A 166 15.87 -7.17 -16.28
C TRP A 166 14.69 -6.19 -16.27
N ALA A 167 14.61 -5.25 -15.30
CA ALA A 167 13.59 -4.21 -15.22
C ALA A 167 14.18 -2.94 -14.61
N THR A 168 13.82 -1.78 -15.12
CA THR A 168 14.29 -0.49 -14.61
C THR A 168 13.27 0.15 -13.67
N SER A 169 13.76 0.73 -12.58
CA SER A 169 12.94 1.40 -11.55
C SER A 169 12.64 2.86 -11.91
N ALA A 170 11.60 3.42 -11.31
CA ALA A 170 11.27 4.84 -11.44
C ALA A 170 12.40 5.75 -10.91
N LEU A 171 13.07 5.34 -9.84
CA LEU A 171 14.19 6.09 -9.31
C LEU A 171 15.36 6.13 -10.32
N ASP A 172 15.78 4.98 -10.82
CA ASP A 172 16.94 4.91 -11.71
C ASP A 172 16.64 5.53 -13.08
N GLU A 173 15.43 5.33 -13.64
CA GLU A 173 15.04 6.00 -14.89
C GLU A 173 15.02 7.53 -14.78
N THR A 174 14.81 8.06 -13.56
CA THR A 174 14.75 9.50 -13.30
C THR A 174 16.13 10.09 -12.96
N THR A 175 16.95 9.36 -12.19
CA THR A 175 18.20 9.90 -11.62
C THR A 175 19.46 9.39 -12.28
N LYS A 176 19.40 8.28 -13.02
CA LYS A 176 20.54 7.60 -13.63
C LYS A 176 20.31 7.25 -15.11
N ALA A 177 19.40 7.95 -15.80
CA ALA A 177 18.98 7.62 -17.16
C ALA A 177 20.13 7.36 -18.13
N ASP A 178 21.19 8.19 -18.07
CA ASP A 178 22.34 8.12 -18.98
C ASP A 178 23.31 6.97 -18.67
N SER A 179 23.20 6.36 -17.49
CA SER A 179 24.08 5.25 -17.03
C SER A 179 23.38 3.89 -16.99
N LEU A 180 22.10 3.82 -17.34
CA LEU A 180 21.36 2.56 -17.38
C LEU A 180 21.92 1.65 -18.50
N LYS A 181 22.17 0.38 -18.18
CA LYS A 181 22.57 -0.65 -19.17
C LYS A 181 21.45 -0.97 -20.17
N HIS A 182 20.20 -0.85 -19.74
CA HIS A 182 18.98 -0.97 -20.53
C HIS A 182 17.91 -0.09 -19.92
N LYS A 183 16.81 0.13 -20.66
CA LYS A 183 15.62 0.83 -20.16
C LYS A 183 14.39 -0.03 -20.44
N GLY A 184 13.55 -0.23 -19.42
CA GLY A 184 12.39 -1.10 -19.52
C GLY A 184 12.69 -2.58 -19.19
N LEU A 185 11.90 -3.51 -19.73
CA LEU A 185 12.06 -4.95 -19.56
C LEU A 185 13.01 -5.53 -20.60
N THR A 186 13.99 -6.30 -20.14
CA THR A 186 14.74 -7.21 -21.02
C THR A 186 13.87 -8.40 -21.43
N ASP A 187 14.39 -9.28 -22.29
CA ASP A 187 13.67 -10.52 -22.67
C ASP A 187 13.44 -11.42 -21.45
N PHE A 188 14.36 -11.47 -20.50
CA PHE A 188 14.15 -12.18 -19.23
C PHE A 188 13.03 -11.51 -18.40
N GLY A 189 12.99 -10.16 -18.32
CA GLY A 189 11.91 -9.45 -17.66
C GLY A 189 10.53 -9.76 -18.26
N LYS A 190 10.44 -9.88 -19.59
CA LYS A 190 9.20 -10.34 -20.27
C LYS A 190 8.86 -11.78 -19.93
N GLN A 191 9.86 -12.68 -19.78
CA GLN A 191 9.63 -14.06 -19.31
C GLN A 191 9.10 -14.06 -17.87
N VAL A 192 9.62 -13.22 -16.97
CA VAL A 192 9.11 -13.07 -15.60
C VAL A 192 7.62 -12.67 -15.62
N VAL A 193 7.24 -11.64 -16.38
CA VAL A 193 5.84 -11.20 -16.51
C VAL A 193 4.93 -12.33 -17.03
N LYS A 194 5.36 -13.05 -18.07
CA LYS A 194 4.61 -14.19 -18.61
C LYS A 194 4.47 -15.31 -17.57
N ARG A 195 5.56 -15.62 -16.84
CA ARG A 195 5.53 -16.64 -15.80
C ARG A 195 4.61 -16.27 -14.65
N MET A 196 4.58 -15.00 -14.23
CA MET A 196 3.61 -14.51 -13.24
C MET A 196 2.17 -14.73 -13.72
N ASN A 197 1.86 -14.42 -14.99
CA ASN A 197 0.53 -14.67 -15.56
C ASN A 197 0.14 -16.17 -15.57
N GLU A 198 1.08 -17.06 -15.89
CA GLU A 198 0.87 -18.51 -15.87
C GLU A 198 0.58 -19.02 -14.45
N LEU A 199 1.33 -18.54 -13.47
CA LEU A 199 1.15 -18.87 -12.05
C LEU A 199 -0.15 -18.31 -11.46
N GLY A 200 -0.71 -17.25 -12.05
CA GLY A 200 -1.81 -16.48 -11.45
C GLY A 200 -1.32 -15.48 -10.38
N MET A 201 -0.06 -15.08 -10.46
CA MET A 201 0.53 -14.03 -9.66
C MET A 201 0.27 -12.68 -10.33
N LEU A 202 -0.29 -11.71 -9.61
CA LEU A 202 -0.53 -10.36 -10.08
C LEU A 202 0.80 -9.67 -10.41
N VAL A 203 0.91 -9.10 -11.60
CA VAL A 203 2.03 -8.22 -11.98
C VAL A 203 1.79 -6.87 -11.34
N ASP A 204 2.65 -6.47 -10.41
CA ASP A 204 2.55 -5.17 -9.74
C ASP A 204 3.49 -4.15 -10.38
N LEU A 205 2.93 -2.98 -10.68
CA LEU A 205 3.60 -1.88 -11.40
C LEU A 205 3.92 -0.68 -10.49
N SER A 206 3.81 -0.82 -9.18
CA SER A 206 4.38 0.17 -8.25
C SER A 206 5.91 0.19 -8.41
N HIS A 207 6.57 1.31 -8.13
CA HIS A 207 8.03 1.51 -8.23
C HIS A 207 8.67 1.40 -9.62
N VAL A 208 8.01 0.80 -10.60
CA VAL A 208 8.62 0.58 -11.91
C VAL A 208 8.86 1.89 -12.67
N GLY A 209 9.92 1.91 -13.47
CA GLY A 209 10.19 3.00 -14.40
C GLY A 209 9.12 3.10 -15.48
N GLU A 210 9.05 4.25 -16.13
CA GLU A 210 8.02 4.51 -17.15
C GLU A 210 8.11 3.51 -18.31
N GLN A 211 9.33 3.20 -18.76
CA GLN A 211 9.51 2.22 -19.84
C GLN A 211 9.15 0.80 -19.37
N THR A 212 9.55 0.42 -18.15
CA THR A 212 9.17 -0.87 -17.57
C THR A 212 7.65 -1.00 -17.46
N PHE A 213 6.94 0.06 -17.07
CA PHE A 213 5.49 0.10 -17.04
C PHE A 213 4.89 -0.25 -18.42
N TRP A 214 5.33 0.43 -19.48
CA TRP A 214 4.79 0.20 -20.82
C TRP A 214 5.14 -1.18 -21.36
N ASP A 215 6.35 -1.66 -21.12
CA ASP A 215 6.76 -3.01 -21.53
C ASP A 215 5.93 -4.09 -20.80
N ALA A 216 5.67 -3.91 -19.51
CA ALA A 216 4.86 -4.83 -18.72
C ALA A 216 3.40 -4.85 -19.17
N ILE A 217 2.78 -3.68 -19.38
CA ILE A 217 1.41 -3.56 -19.93
C ILE A 217 1.28 -4.24 -21.29
N ASN A 218 2.29 -4.10 -22.15
CA ASN A 218 2.29 -4.71 -23.47
C ASN A 218 2.61 -6.22 -23.46
N THR A 219 3.19 -6.73 -22.36
CA THR A 219 3.58 -8.13 -22.23
C THR A 219 2.52 -8.97 -21.51
N THR A 220 1.87 -8.38 -20.49
CA THR A 220 0.89 -9.10 -19.68
C THR A 220 -0.38 -9.43 -20.46
N THR A 221 -0.97 -10.58 -20.16
CA THR A 221 -2.28 -11.01 -20.70
C THR A 221 -3.38 -10.98 -19.63
N LYS A 222 -3.04 -10.53 -18.41
CA LYS A 222 -3.92 -10.49 -17.25
C LYS A 222 -4.06 -9.07 -16.71
N PRO A 223 -5.13 -8.75 -15.97
CA PRO A 223 -5.23 -7.48 -15.26
C PRO A 223 -4.05 -7.25 -14.31
N VAL A 224 -3.44 -6.08 -14.38
CA VAL A 224 -2.32 -5.69 -13.51
C VAL A 224 -2.81 -5.14 -12.18
N LEU A 225 -1.92 -5.15 -11.20
CA LEU A 225 -2.02 -4.42 -9.94
C LEU A 225 -1.10 -3.19 -10.01
N VAL A 226 -1.51 -2.09 -9.43
CA VAL A 226 -0.62 -1.05 -8.90
C VAL A 226 -0.89 -1.02 -7.40
N SER A 227 -0.02 -1.66 -6.63
CA SER A 227 -0.30 -1.99 -5.22
C SER A 227 -0.33 -0.77 -4.30
N HIS A 228 0.49 0.29 -4.60
CA HIS A 228 0.60 1.49 -3.77
C HIS A 228 1.23 2.65 -4.57
N SER A 229 0.41 3.43 -5.27
CA SER A 229 0.83 4.64 -6.01
C SER A 229 -0.28 5.68 -6.02
N CYS A 230 0.05 6.92 -6.41
CA CYS A 230 -0.90 8.04 -6.48
C CYS A 230 -0.91 8.67 -7.88
N VAL A 231 -1.39 9.91 -8.00
CA VAL A 231 -1.62 10.63 -9.26
C VAL A 231 -0.54 11.67 -9.50
N TYR A 232 0.21 11.56 -10.59
CA TYR A 232 1.26 12.51 -10.95
C TYR A 232 0.74 13.92 -11.21
N SER A 233 -0.40 14.07 -11.87
CA SER A 233 -0.99 15.38 -12.17
C SER A 233 -1.39 16.19 -10.94
N LEU A 234 -1.60 15.54 -9.78
CA LEU A 234 -1.87 16.20 -8.49
C LEU A 234 -0.60 16.39 -7.68
N CYS A 235 0.30 15.43 -7.70
CA CYS A 235 1.60 15.49 -7.05
C CYS A 235 2.68 14.93 -7.98
N PRO A 236 3.47 15.79 -8.67
CA PRO A 236 4.50 15.37 -9.61
C PRO A 236 5.67 14.68 -8.91
N HIS A 237 5.48 13.43 -8.59
CA HIS A 237 6.50 12.56 -7.99
C HIS A 237 6.70 11.33 -8.88
N ARG A 238 7.95 10.86 -9.05
CA ARG A 238 8.30 9.71 -9.91
C ARG A 238 7.56 8.41 -9.57
N ARG A 239 7.06 8.28 -8.34
CA ARG A 239 6.30 7.11 -7.87
C ARG A 239 4.82 7.17 -8.25
N ASN A 240 4.34 8.31 -8.73
CA ASN A 240 2.95 8.54 -9.10
C ASN A 240 2.73 8.30 -10.59
N LEU A 241 1.54 7.79 -10.93
CA LEU A 241 1.16 7.47 -12.30
C LEU A 241 0.75 8.72 -13.08
N LYS A 242 1.22 8.83 -14.32
CA LYS A 242 0.76 9.80 -15.30
C LYS A 242 -0.62 9.40 -15.83
N ASP A 243 -1.34 10.36 -16.42
CA ASP A 243 -2.72 10.15 -16.92
C ASP A 243 -2.83 9.04 -17.98
N ASP A 244 -1.83 8.92 -18.85
CA ASP A 244 -1.76 7.88 -19.85
C ASP A 244 -1.52 6.49 -19.24
N GLN A 245 -0.70 6.41 -18.21
CA GLN A 245 -0.50 5.18 -17.45
C GLN A 245 -1.77 4.78 -16.69
N ILE A 246 -2.46 5.74 -16.03
CA ILE A 246 -3.76 5.49 -15.38
C ILE A 246 -4.76 4.93 -16.40
N LYS A 247 -4.88 5.56 -17.58
CA LYS A 247 -5.76 5.09 -18.65
C LYS A 247 -5.38 3.70 -19.17
N ALA A 248 -4.09 3.39 -19.25
CA ALA A 248 -3.60 2.08 -19.64
C ALA A 248 -3.97 0.98 -18.63
N VAL A 249 -3.86 1.26 -17.32
CA VAL A 249 -4.33 0.35 -16.27
C VAL A 249 -5.83 0.10 -16.39
N GLY A 250 -6.64 1.16 -16.58
CA GLY A 250 -8.09 1.02 -16.79
C GLY A 250 -8.43 0.18 -18.02
N LYS A 251 -7.76 0.40 -19.16
CA LYS A 251 -7.93 -0.39 -20.38
C LYS A 251 -7.52 -1.86 -20.21
N ASN A 252 -6.48 -2.13 -19.43
CA ASN A 252 -6.03 -3.48 -19.11
C ASN A 252 -7.01 -4.21 -18.17
N GLY A 253 -7.93 -3.51 -17.52
CA GLY A 253 -8.82 -4.06 -16.49
C GLY A 253 -8.20 -4.13 -15.10
N GLY A 254 -7.02 -3.55 -14.91
CA GLY A 254 -6.28 -3.50 -13.65
C GLY A 254 -6.90 -2.60 -12.59
N VAL A 255 -6.21 -2.47 -11.46
CA VAL A 255 -6.63 -1.62 -10.31
C VAL A 255 -5.43 -0.88 -9.76
N ILE A 256 -5.63 0.41 -9.45
CA ILE A 256 -4.65 1.29 -8.79
C ILE A 256 -5.06 1.42 -7.33
N HIS A 257 -4.19 1.01 -6.42
CA HIS A 257 -4.38 1.15 -4.99
C HIS A 257 -3.58 2.35 -4.50
N LEU A 258 -4.27 3.26 -3.78
CA LEU A 258 -3.68 4.52 -3.34
C LEU A 258 -2.72 4.30 -2.19
N ASN A 259 -1.51 4.83 -2.33
CA ASN A 259 -0.53 4.96 -1.27
C ASN A 259 -0.90 6.10 -0.32
N PHE A 260 -0.62 5.94 0.98
CA PHE A 260 -0.93 6.97 1.99
C PHE A 260 0.26 7.86 2.34
N TYR A 261 1.42 7.67 1.71
CA TYR A 261 2.57 8.52 1.98
C TYR A 261 2.29 9.99 1.64
N SER A 262 2.54 10.88 2.61
CA SER A 262 2.30 12.32 2.48
C SER A 262 3.02 12.94 1.28
N GLY A 263 4.23 12.47 0.95
CA GLY A 263 5.03 12.97 -0.17
C GLY A 263 4.53 12.55 -1.55
N PHE A 264 3.64 11.53 -1.64
CA PHE A 264 3.00 11.16 -2.91
C PHE A 264 1.64 11.85 -3.08
N LEU A 265 1.09 12.40 -2.00
CA LEU A 265 -0.20 13.08 -2.02
C LEU A 265 -0.08 14.60 -2.16
N ASP A 266 0.93 15.21 -1.55
CA ASP A 266 1.07 16.65 -1.45
C ASP A 266 2.41 17.12 -2.03
N SER A 267 2.36 17.79 -3.17
CA SER A 267 3.55 18.34 -3.85
C SER A 267 4.32 19.39 -3.03
N SER A 268 3.72 19.91 -1.96
CA SER A 268 4.37 20.85 -1.06
C SER A 268 5.01 20.20 0.18
N PHE A 269 4.76 18.89 0.40
CA PHE A 269 5.23 18.17 1.58
C PHE A 269 6.76 18.16 1.69
N GLU A 270 7.46 17.82 0.62
CA GLU A 270 8.93 17.79 0.62
C GLU A 270 9.54 19.17 0.93
N ARG A 271 8.94 20.24 0.40
CA ARG A 271 9.40 21.61 0.71
C ARG A 271 9.19 21.95 2.18
N ARG A 272 8.04 21.60 2.78
CA ARG A 272 7.79 21.82 4.22
C ARG A 272 8.73 20.97 5.08
N THR A 273 8.96 19.72 4.68
CA THR A 273 9.92 18.82 5.34
C THR A 273 11.35 19.37 5.26
N ALA A 274 11.75 19.94 4.12
CA ALA A 274 13.06 20.57 3.99
C ALA A 274 13.22 21.77 4.96
N VAL A 275 12.19 22.58 5.17
CA VAL A 275 12.20 23.66 6.17
C VAL A 275 12.33 23.08 7.59
N PHE A 276 11.54 22.06 7.93
CA PHE A 276 11.62 21.37 9.21
C PHE A 276 13.03 20.79 9.45
N ASN A 277 13.57 20.08 8.48
CA ASN A 277 14.92 19.50 8.56
C ASN A 277 16.02 20.58 8.72
N ASN A 278 15.84 21.75 8.10
CA ASN A 278 16.77 22.87 8.27
C ASN A 278 16.67 23.48 9.68
N ASN A 279 15.49 23.56 10.25
CA ASN A 279 15.29 24.02 11.64
C ASN A 279 15.98 23.08 12.65
N HIS A 280 16.04 21.78 12.33
CA HIS A 280 16.67 20.74 13.16
C HIS A 280 18.03 20.28 12.59
N LYS A 281 18.69 21.11 11.75
CA LYS A 281 19.88 20.72 10.98
C LYS A 281 21.00 20.14 11.84
N ALA A 282 21.34 20.75 12.96
CA ALA A 282 22.46 20.29 13.82
C ALA A 282 22.20 18.86 14.34
N GLU A 283 20.98 18.55 14.74
CA GLU A 283 20.60 17.24 15.23
C GLU A 283 20.58 16.24 14.07
N ARG A 284 19.96 16.63 12.94
CA ARG A 284 19.92 15.80 11.74
C ARG A 284 21.31 15.43 11.23
N ASP A 285 22.24 16.38 11.19
CA ASP A 285 23.64 16.14 10.78
C ASP A 285 24.34 15.17 11.75
N SER A 286 24.02 15.23 13.06
CA SER A 286 24.53 14.27 14.04
C SER A 286 24.01 12.85 13.82
N LEU A 287 22.73 12.71 13.48
CA LEU A 287 22.11 11.42 13.16
C LEU A 287 22.70 10.82 11.87
N LEU A 288 22.90 11.64 10.83
CA LEU A 288 23.47 11.20 9.56
C LEU A 288 24.94 10.75 9.69
N LYS A 289 25.69 11.22 10.69
CA LYS A 289 27.02 10.69 11.00
C LYS A 289 26.97 9.28 11.60
N GLN A 290 25.89 8.93 12.29
CA GLN A 290 25.71 7.62 12.91
C GLN A 290 25.12 6.63 11.90
N ASN A 291 24.16 7.07 11.08
CA ASN A 291 23.59 6.34 9.97
C ASN A 291 23.39 7.29 8.78
N PRO A 292 24.09 7.08 7.64
CA PRO A 292 24.07 7.99 6.49
C PRO A 292 22.75 7.99 5.72
N GLU A 293 21.82 7.07 6.01
CA GLU A 293 20.51 7.00 5.36
C GLU A 293 19.56 8.11 5.86
N PRO A 294 19.15 9.07 5.01
CA PRO A 294 18.30 10.19 5.41
C PRO A 294 16.96 9.75 6.04
N TYR A 295 16.41 8.63 5.59
CA TYR A 295 15.17 8.08 6.10
C TYR A 295 15.20 7.86 7.63
N PHE A 296 16.29 7.29 8.16
CA PHE A 296 16.42 7.04 9.61
C PHE A 296 16.52 8.33 10.42
N ALA A 297 17.27 9.32 9.90
CA ALA A 297 17.36 10.63 10.55
C ALA A 297 15.99 11.33 10.58
N ASP A 298 15.27 11.31 9.47
CA ASP A 298 13.95 11.93 9.34
C ASP A 298 12.92 11.20 10.24
N MET A 299 12.93 9.87 10.28
CA MET A 299 12.10 9.07 11.20
C MET A 299 12.32 9.44 12.67
N PHE A 300 13.59 9.56 13.08
CA PHE A 300 13.94 9.94 14.45
C PHE A 300 13.39 11.33 14.79
N LEU A 301 13.63 12.32 13.92
CA LEU A 301 13.16 13.69 14.13
C LEU A 301 11.63 13.77 14.12
N PHE A 302 10.96 13.05 13.24
CA PHE A 302 9.51 13.01 13.19
C PHE A 302 8.89 12.41 14.46
N THR A 303 9.53 11.39 15.03
CA THR A 303 9.11 10.82 16.32
C THR A 303 9.35 11.79 17.47
N LYS A 304 10.46 12.53 17.43
CA LYS A 304 10.84 13.46 18.52
C LYS A 304 10.03 14.75 18.52
N TYR A 305 9.59 15.24 17.37
CA TYR A 305 8.87 16.51 17.22
C TYR A 305 7.44 16.35 16.64
N PRO A 306 6.56 15.54 17.28
CA PRO A 306 5.28 15.14 16.71
C PRO A 306 4.34 16.30 16.40
N GLU A 307 4.36 17.39 17.19
CA GLU A 307 3.48 18.54 16.97
C GLU A 307 3.89 19.35 15.73
N GLU A 308 5.20 19.48 15.47
CA GLU A 308 5.69 20.14 14.25
C GLU A 308 5.38 19.28 13.02
N VAL A 309 5.61 17.98 13.12
CA VAL A 309 5.35 17.01 12.03
C VAL A 309 3.87 16.94 11.67
N LYS A 310 2.98 17.07 12.67
CA LYS A 310 1.54 17.11 12.43
C LYS A 310 1.14 18.25 11.48
N ALA A 311 1.81 19.40 11.56
CA ALA A 311 1.57 20.53 10.66
C ALA A 311 2.11 20.28 9.23
N LEU A 312 3.04 19.34 9.05
CA LEU A 312 3.56 18.98 7.74
C LEU A 312 2.61 18.05 6.96
N ARG A 313 1.79 17.28 7.66
CA ARG A 313 0.95 16.22 7.09
C ARG A 313 -0.22 16.80 6.29
N PRO A 314 -0.51 16.29 5.08
CA PRO A 314 -1.69 16.70 4.32
C PRO A 314 -2.98 16.24 5.00
N PRO A 315 -4.12 16.92 4.73
CA PRO A 315 -5.41 16.46 5.22
C PRO A 315 -5.82 15.14 4.54
N LEU A 316 -6.60 14.30 5.24
CA LEU A 316 -7.18 13.07 4.68
C LEU A 316 -7.93 13.31 3.36
N SER A 317 -8.58 14.47 3.21
CA SER A 317 -9.33 14.80 1.99
C SER A 317 -8.46 14.77 0.74
N LEU A 318 -7.15 15.05 0.85
CA LEU A 318 -6.24 15.02 -0.29
C LEU A 318 -6.02 13.60 -0.83
N LEU A 319 -6.00 12.58 0.04
CA LEU A 319 -6.02 11.18 -0.40
C LEU A 319 -7.26 10.88 -1.26
N ILE A 320 -8.41 11.42 -0.86
CA ILE A 320 -9.65 11.22 -1.63
C ILE A 320 -9.66 12.06 -2.91
N ASP A 321 -8.97 13.20 -2.96
CA ASP A 321 -8.80 13.95 -4.22
C ASP A 321 -8.04 13.12 -5.28
N HIS A 322 -7.00 12.37 -4.87
CA HIS A 322 -6.31 11.42 -5.74
C HIS A 322 -7.23 10.27 -6.20
N LEU A 323 -8.07 9.76 -5.29
CA LEU A 323 -9.07 8.74 -5.61
C LEU A 323 -10.08 9.27 -6.64
N ASP A 324 -10.66 10.45 -6.39
CA ASP A 324 -11.63 11.10 -7.27
C ASP A 324 -11.04 11.33 -8.67
N TYR A 325 -9.76 11.68 -8.75
CA TYR A 325 -9.07 11.88 -10.02
C TYR A 325 -9.00 10.58 -10.84
N ILE A 326 -8.59 9.47 -10.22
CA ILE A 326 -8.56 8.16 -10.87
C ILE A 326 -9.97 7.74 -11.32
N VAL A 327 -10.96 7.88 -10.44
CA VAL A 327 -12.37 7.56 -10.75
C VAL A 327 -12.87 8.37 -11.93
N LYS A 328 -12.52 9.65 -12.01
CA LYS A 328 -12.89 10.52 -13.14
C LYS A 328 -12.26 10.07 -14.47
N LEU A 329 -11.02 9.56 -14.44
CA LEU A 329 -10.33 9.15 -15.66
C LEU A 329 -10.75 7.75 -16.16
N ILE A 330 -10.93 6.78 -15.26
CA ILE A 330 -11.09 5.38 -15.64
C ILE A 330 -12.24 4.63 -14.93
N GLY A 331 -12.99 5.34 -14.09
CA GLY A 331 -14.14 4.76 -13.37
C GLY A 331 -13.81 4.12 -12.04
N VAL A 332 -14.84 3.94 -11.23
CA VAL A 332 -14.74 3.45 -9.84
C VAL A 332 -14.29 2.00 -9.72
N ASP A 333 -14.35 1.23 -10.80
CA ASP A 333 -13.97 -0.20 -10.81
C ASP A 333 -12.44 -0.42 -10.80
N HIS A 334 -11.64 0.65 -10.87
CA HIS A 334 -10.20 0.60 -11.08
C HIS A 334 -9.38 1.25 -9.96
N VAL A 335 -9.97 1.47 -8.77
CA VAL A 335 -9.28 2.10 -7.64
C VAL A 335 -9.51 1.32 -6.35
N GLY A 336 -8.50 1.32 -5.46
CA GLY A 336 -8.49 0.65 -4.16
C GLY A 336 -7.55 1.33 -3.17
N LEU A 337 -7.17 0.62 -2.09
CA LEU A 337 -6.34 1.10 -1.00
C LEU A 337 -5.10 0.22 -0.85
N GLY A 338 -3.93 0.84 -0.81
CA GLY A 338 -2.64 0.20 -0.55
C GLY A 338 -1.83 1.11 0.36
N SER A 339 -2.03 0.96 1.66
CA SER A 339 -1.74 1.97 2.67
C SER A 339 -0.26 2.35 2.77
N ASP A 340 0.62 1.39 2.55
CA ASP A 340 2.05 1.51 2.81
C ASP A 340 2.35 1.78 4.30
N TYR A 341 1.42 1.35 5.19
CA TYR A 341 1.64 1.39 6.63
C TYR A 341 2.90 0.60 6.98
N ASP A 342 3.64 1.10 7.95
CA ASP A 342 4.93 0.58 8.40
C ASP A 342 6.09 0.73 7.39
N GLY A 343 5.84 1.10 6.12
CA GLY A 343 6.83 1.42 5.09
C GLY A 343 7.12 2.92 4.92
N VAL A 344 6.25 3.80 5.47
CA VAL A 344 6.38 5.25 5.30
C VAL A 344 6.46 5.98 6.64
N ASN A 345 7.09 7.15 6.63
CA ASN A 345 7.31 7.96 7.82
C ASN A 345 6.29 9.09 8.02
N SER A 346 5.39 9.32 7.08
CA SER A 346 4.37 10.36 7.17
C SER A 346 3.10 9.97 6.42
N LEU A 347 1.99 10.06 7.11
CA LEU A 347 0.64 9.70 6.66
C LEU A 347 -0.26 10.94 6.66
N PRO A 348 -1.39 10.98 5.93
CA PRO A 348 -2.37 12.04 6.05
C PRO A 348 -2.87 12.20 7.48
N GLN A 349 -3.23 13.43 7.85
CA GLN A 349 -3.85 13.68 9.16
C GLN A 349 -5.04 12.76 9.38
N GLN A 350 -5.20 12.25 10.59
CA GLN A 350 -6.23 11.30 11.03
C GLN A 350 -6.01 9.85 10.59
N LEU A 351 -5.07 9.54 9.70
CA LEU A 351 -4.71 8.16 9.33
C LEU A 351 -3.45 7.69 10.07
N ASP A 352 -3.41 7.90 11.38
CA ASP A 352 -2.21 7.66 12.20
C ASP A 352 -1.84 6.17 12.29
N ASP A 353 -2.80 5.29 12.18
CA ASP A 353 -2.61 3.84 12.12
C ASP A 353 -3.79 3.13 11.44
N VAL A 354 -3.71 1.81 11.32
CA VAL A 354 -4.71 0.99 10.63
C VAL A 354 -6.11 1.10 11.24
N THR A 355 -6.26 1.47 12.52
CA THR A 355 -7.58 1.64 13.17
C THR A 355 -8.37 2.81 12.60
N ALA A 356 -7.72 3.70 11.87
CA ALA A 356 -8.33 4.86 11.21
C ALA A 356 -8.96 4.56 9.84
N MET A 357 -8.79 3.36 9.27
CA MET A 357 -9.35 2.97 7.97
C MET A 357 -10.85 3.30 7.79
N PRO A 358 -11.73 3.20 8.82
CA PRO A 358 -13.13 3.59 8.70
C PRO A 358 -13.35 5.06 8.33
N LEU A 359 -12.39 5.95 8.56
CA LEU A 359 -12.49 7.37 8.21
C LEU A 359 -12.46 7.59 6.69
N ILE A 360 -11.80 6.70 5.94
CA ILE A 360 -11.84 6.71 4.47
C ILE A 360 -13.28 6.48 4.00
N THR A 361 -13.98 5.50 4.56
CA THR A 361 -15.40 5.25 4.26
C THR A 361 -16.29 6.47 4.58
N LYS A 362 -15.99 7.15 5.70
CA LYS A 362 -16.69 8.39 6.08
C LYS A 362 -16.49 9.49 5.04
N GLU A 363 -15.25 9.70 4.58
CA GLU A 363 -14.95 10.74 3.61
C GLU A 363 -15.52 10.41 2.23
N LEU A 364 -15.48 9.14 1.80
CA LEU A 364 -16.13 8.70 0.55
C LEU A 364 -17.65 8.94 0.57
N LEU A 365 -18.34 8.66 1.67
CA LEU A 365 -19.77 8.99 1.83
C LEU A 365 -20.01 10.51 1.74
N LYS A 366 -19.15 11.30 2.36
CA LYS A 366 -19.22 12.78 2.31
C LYS A 366 -19.02 13.30 0.88
N ARG A 367 -18.17 12.64 0.05
CA ARG A 367 -17.98 12.93 -1.38
C ARG A 367 -19.14 12.46 -2.27
N GLY A 368 -20.17 11.78 -1.71
CA GLY A 368 -21.34 11.35 -2.44
C GLY A 368 -21.21 9.99 -3.13
N TYR A 369 -20.18 9.21 -2.86
CA TYR A 369 -20.08 7.84 -3.39
C TYR A 369 -21.21 6.97 -2.90
N SER A 370 -21.78 6.17 -3.81
CA SER A 370 -22.80 5.19 -3.44
C SER A 370 -22.21 4.11 -2.54
N LYS A 371 -23.05 3.47 -1.72
CA LYS A 371 -22.61 2.35 -0.88
C LYS A 371 -22.00 1.20 -1.70
N ASN A 372 -22.43 1.03 -2.95
CA ASN A 372 -21.89 0.01 -3.83
C ASN A 372 -20.49 0.40 -4.33
N ASP A 373 -20.30 1.66 -4.72
CA ASP A 373 -18.98 2.16 -5.16
C ASP A 373 -17.96 2.10 -4.02
N ILE A 374 -18.37 2.46 -2.80
CA ILE A 374 -17.54 2.32 -1.60
C ILE A 374 -17.10 0.86 -1.40
N ARG A 375 -18.00 -0.11 -1.54
CA ARG A 375 -17.62 -1.54 -1.45
C ARG A 375 -16.66 -1.98 -2.56
N LYS A 376 -16.76 -1.39 -3.75
CA LYS A 376 -15.81 -1.63 -4.84
C LYS A 376 -14.42 -1.13 -4.45
N ILE A 377 -14.33 0.12 -4.03
CA ILE A 377 -13.08 0.78 -3.59
C ILE A 377 -12.44 0.03 -2.43
N LEU A 378 -13.23 -0.34 -1.41
CA LEU A 378 -12.72 -1.00 -0.22
C LEU A 378 -12.13 -2.40 -0.48
N GLY A 379 -12.64 -3.14 -1.49
CA GLY A 379 -12.08 -4.47 -1.71
C GLY A 379 -12.58 -5.23 -2.94
N LYS A 380 -13.81 -4.98 -3.43
CA LYS A 380 -14.35 -5.77 -4.55
C LYS A 380 -13.53 -5.62 -5.83
N ASN A 381 -12.89 -4.47 -6.05
CA ASN A 381 -12.03 -4.25 -7.22
C ASN A 381 -10.79 -5.14 -7.15
N PHE A 382 -10.17 -5.26 -5.97
CA PHE A 382 -9.08 -6.21 -5.77
C PHE A 382 -9.54 -7.66 -6.00
N LEU A 383 -10.67 -8.07 -5.41
CA LEU A 383 -11.22 -9.43 -5.59
C LEU A 383 -11.44 -9.77 -7.06
N ARG A 384 -11.92 -8.80 -7.85
CA ARG A 384 -12.13 -8.97 -9.30
C ARG A 384 -10.84 -9.29 -10.04
N ILE A 385 -9.77 -8.53 -9.80
CA ILE A 385 -8.48 -8.78 -10.48
C ILE A 385 -7.79 -10.02 -9.92
N PHE A 386 -7.93 -10.31 -8.65
CA PHE A 386 -7.39 -11.52 -8.04
C PHE A 386 -8.00 -12.77 -8.68
N GLU A 387 -9.33 -12.81 -8.81
CA GLU A 387 -10.02 -13.91 -9.51
C GLU A 387 -9.67 -13.99 -11.00
N ALA A 388 -9.57 -12.84 -11.69
CA ALA A 388 -9.21 -12.81 -13.11
C ALA A 388 -7.79 -13.29 -13.41
N ASN A 389 -6.89 -13.25 -12.42
CA ASN A 389 -5.53 -13.78 -12.52
C ASN A 389 -5.43 -15.28 -12.21
N ARG A 390 -6.46 -15.89 -11.65
CA ARG A 390 -6.46 -17.31 -11.31
C ARG A 390 -5.89 -18.17 -12.45
N PRO A 391 -5.01 -19.15 -12.17
CA PRO A 391 -4.56 -20.13 -13.17
C PRO A 391 -5.77 -20.87 -13.76
N LYS A 392 -5.74 -21.12 -15.07
CA LYS A 392 -6.78 -21.90 -15.75
C LYS A 392 -6.62 -23.39 -15.45
#